data_e0d3396e0989acec23aef268ce3780db
#
_entry.id   e0d3396e0989acec23aef268ce3780db
#
_cell.length_a   1.000
_cell.length_b   1.000
_cell.length_c   1.000
_cell.angle_alpha   90.00
_cell.angle_beta   90.00
_cell.angle_gamma   90.00
#
_symmetry.space_group_name_H-M   'P 1'
#
loop_
_entity.id
_entity.type
_entity.pdbx_description
1 polymer ?
#
loop_
_entity_poly.entity_id
_entity_poly.type
_entity_poly.pdbx_seq_one_letter_code
_entity_poly.pdbx_strand_id
1 'polypeptide(L)'
;ETDGCAGYIMMAAPARALDELLMEQVTYLAKLDGNITKDEQAAIDQYKQDQQDLQRIDELSDAKIFFGGMSKAYMKDLLSYDAVQQAADIKVPVLCAQGLRDYQVTEEDQAIWRKNFETHKNWKFTTYPNATHLMIDGEGTPTNEEYKTKGHVNQAFIEDIASFIKK
;
A
#
# COMPACT_ATOMS: atom_id res chain seq x y z
N GLU A 1 17.92 11.22 -5.85
CA GLU A 1 18.14 12.65 -6.17
C GLU A 1 16.78 13.33 -6.37
N THR A 2 16.46 14.36 -5.56
CA THR A 2 15.19 15.10 -5.60
C THR A 2 15.30 16.37 -6.45
N ASP A 3 16.34 16.46 -7.29
CA ASP A 3 16.63 17.64 -8.08
C ASP A 3 15.47 17.96 -9.04
N GLY A 4 14.86 19.13 -8.83
CA GLY A 4 13.73 19.62 -9.60
C GLY A 4 12.34 19.19 -9.11
N CYS A 5 12.23 18.38 -8.03
CA CYS A 5 10.95 18.03 -7.44
C CYS A 5 10.54 19.07 -6.38
N ALA A 6 9.36 19.68 -6.53
CA ALA A 6 8.86 20.70 -5.60
C ALA A 6 8.24 20.10 -4.33
N GLY A 7 7.84 18.82 -4.35
CA GLY A 7 7.24 18.09 -3.24
C GLY A 7 6.71 16.73 -3.66
N TYR A 8 6.32 15.92 -2.68
CA TYR A 8 5.73 14.60 -2.90
C TYR A 8 4.32 14.52 -2.33
N ILE A 9 3.45 13.84 -3.05
CA ILE A 9 2.15 13.41 -2.55
C ILE A 9 2.15 11.89 -2.52
N MET A 10 2.18 11.33 -1.31
CA MET A 10 2.12 9.90 -1.05
C MET A 10 0.66 9.54 -0.76
N MET A 11 0.04 8.83 -1.68
CA MET A 11 -1.36 8.40 -1.59
C MET A 11 -1.40 6.91 -1.32
N ALA A 12 -1.99 6.50 -0.20
CA ALA A 12 -2.09 5.09 0.19
C ALA A 12 -0.74 4.36 0.04
N ALA A 13 0.32 4.99 0.57
CA ALA A 13 1.69 4.53 0.33
C ALA A 13 2.08 3.40 1.30
N PRO A 14 2.49 2.23 0.80
CA PRO A 14 2.96 1.16 1.65
C PRO A 14 4.28 1.52 2.34
N ALA A 15 4.37 1.18 3.63
CA ALA A 15 5.60 1.26 4.43
C ALA A 15 6.17 -0.13 4.72
N ARG A 16 5.32 -1.14 4.67
CA ARG A 16 5.66 -2.57 4.86
C ARG A 16 6.07 -3.22 3.54
N ALA A 17 6.71 -4.39 3.64
CA ALA A 17 7.08 -5.19 2.49
C ALA A 17 5.84 -5.64 1.69
N LEU A 18 5.97 -5.72 0.36
CA LEU A 18 4.83 -6.06 -0.51
C LEU A 18 4.25 -7.44 -0.23
N ASP A 19 5.07 -8.42 0.12
CA ASP A 19 4.62 -9.78 0.43
C ASP A 19 3.75 -9.83 1.71
N GLU A 20 4.04 -8.99 2.71
CA GLU A 20 3.20 -8.83 3.90
C GLU A 20 1.82 -8.26 3.53
N LEU A 21 1.79 -7.19 2.72
CA LEU A 21 0.55 -6.57 2.25
C LEU A 21 -0.30 -7.53 1.42
N LEU A 22 0.31 -8.27 0.50
CA LEU A 22 -0.40 -9.22 -0.35
C LEU A 22 -0.98 -10.37 0.48
N MET A 23 -0.27 -10.83 1.51
CA MET A 23 -0.77 -11.84 2.42
C MET A 23 -1.96 -11.34 3.25
N GLU A 24 -1.90 -10.09 3.71
CA GLU A 24 -3.00 -9.43 4.41
C GLU A 24 -4.22 -9.28 3.50
N GLN A 25 -4.04 -8.79 2.28
CA GLN A 25 -5.11 -8.60 1.30
C GLN A 25 -5.82 -9.91 0.93
N VAL A 26 -5.08 -10.96 0.58
CA VAL A 26 -5.68 -12.25 0.21
C VAL A 26 -6.45 -12.85 1.37
N THR A 27 -5.93 -12.72 2.59
CA THR A 27 -6.58 -13.21 3.80
C THR A 27 -7.83 -12.40 4.15
N TYR A 28 -7.78 -11.08 3.99
CA TYR A 28 -8.91 -10.18 4.19
C TYR A 28 -10.07 -10.54 3.25
N LEU A 29 -9.78 -10.62 1.96
CA LEU A 29 -10.79 -10.92 0.93
C LEU A 29 -11.43 -12.30 1.14
N ALA A 30 -10.63 -13.31 1.48
CA ALA A 30 -11.14 -14.66 1.74
C ALA A 30 -12.05 -14.76 2.98
N LYS A 31 -11.96 -13.80 3.91
CA LYS A 31 -12.76 -13.78 5.14
C LYS A 31 -14.02 -12.91 5.07
N LEU A 32 -14.22 -12.18 3.97
CA LEU A 32 -15.29 -11.17 3.88
C LEU A 32 -16.69 -11.72 4.12
N ASP A 33 -17.01 -12.89 3.61
CA ASP A 33 -18.31 -13.53 3.76
C ASP A 33 -18.42 -14.47 4.98
N GLY A 34 -17.32 -14.60 5.75
CA GLY A 34 -17.23 -15.45 6.93
C GLY A 34 -17.01 -16.94 6.62
N ASN A 35 -16.81 -17.33 5.35
CA ASN A 35 -16.59 -18.71 4.94
C ASN A 35 -15.45 -18.81 3.93
N ILE A 36 -14.32 -19.34 4.34
CA ILE A 36 -13.18 -19.55 3.45
C ILE A 36 -13.43 -20.81 2.61
N THR A 37 -13.56 -20.65 1.31
CA THR A 37 -13.68 -21.75 0.35
C THR A 37 -12.35 -22.51 0.20
N LYS A 38 -12.42 -23.69 -0.45
CA LYS A 38 -11.18 -24.46 -0.74
C LYS A 38 -10.23 -23.72 -1.65
N ASP A 39 -10.76 -22.96 -2.62
CA ASP A 39 -9.94 -22.22 -3.57
C ASP A 39 -9.28 -21.01 -2.93
N GLU A 40 -9.98 -20.30 -2.04
CA GLU A 40 -9.41 -19.21 -1.24
C GLU A 40 -8.34 -19.71 -0.27
N GLN A 41 -8.60 -20.86 0.39
CA GLN A 41 -7.59 -21.46 1.25
C GLN A 41 -6.34 -21.87 0.45
N ALA A 42 -6.52 -22.42 -0.76
CA ALA A 42 -5.40 -22.77 -1.63
C ALA A 42 -4.60 -21.52 -2.06
N ALA A 43 -5.27 -20.40 -2.33
CA ALA A 43 -4.62 -19.11 -2.63
C ALA A 43 -3.81 -18.60 -1.43
N ILE A 44 -4.40 -18.63 -0.22
CA ILE A 44 -3.71 -18.27 1.02
C ILE A 44 -2.46 -19.15 1.22
N ASP A 45 -2.59 -20.44 1.04
CA ASP A 45 -1.48 -21.39 1.24
C ASP A 45 -0.38 -21.19 0.19
N GLN A 46 -0.75 -20.87 -1.06
CA GLN A 46 0.20 -20.50 -2.10
C GLN A 46 0.99 -19.23 -1.74
N TYR A 47 0.31 -18.19 -1.24
CA TYR A 47 0.98 -16.95 -0.84
C TYR A 47 1.92 -17.15 0.34
N LYS A 48 1.54 -18.00 1.31
CA LYS A 48 2.45 -18.42 2.40
C LYS A 48 3.68 -19.15 1.87
N GLN A 49 3.50 -20.04 0.89
CA GLN A 49 4.62 -20.73 0.27
C GLN A 49 5.53 -19.75 -0.47
N ASP A 50 4.95 -18.78 -1.18
CA ASP A 50 5.72 -17.76 -1.88
C ASP A 50 6.53 -16.89 -0.90
N GLN A 51 5.98 -16.51 0.27
CA GLN A 51 6.73 -15.82 1.33
C GLN A 51 7.91 -16.67 1.85
N GLN A 52 7.71 -17.96 2.04
CA GLN A 52 8.81 -18.87 2.45
C GLN A 52 9.88 -18.97 1.34
N ASP A 53 9.46 -19.03 0.10
CA ASP A 53 10.35 -19.07 -1.06
C ASP A 53 11.18 -17.78 -1.21
N LEU A 54 10.67 -16.61 -0.81
CA LEU A 54 11.43 -15.35 -0.80
C LEU A 54 12.67 -15.43 0.10
N GLN A 55 12.62 -16.19 1.20
CA GLN A 55 13.78 -16.36 2.11
C GLN A 55 14.98 -17.03 1.45
N ARG A 56 14.76 -17.75 0.35
CA ARG A 56 15.78 -18.45 -0.43
C ARG A 56 15.70 -18.10 -1.92
N ILE A 57 15.29 -16.89 -2.24
CA ILE A 57 14.99 -16.45 -3.61
C ILE A 57 16.16 -16.67 -4.58
N ASP A 58 17.39 -16.57 -4.12
CA ASP A 58 18.59 -16.77 -4.94
C ASP A 58 18.77 -18.21 -5.43
N GLU A 59 18.24 -19.18 -4.68
CA GLU A 59 18.34 -20.60 -4.99
C GLU A 59 17.29 -21.06 -6.00
N LEU A 60 16.26 -20.24 -6.25
CA LEU A 60 15.14 -20.61 -7.11
C LEU A 60 15.43 -20.35 -8.58
N SER A 61 14.70 -21.06 -9.44
CA SER A 61 14.72 -20.82 -10.89
C SER A 61 14.30 -19.39 -11.25
N ASP A 62 14.92 -18.80 -12.28
CA ASP A 62 14.54 -17.47 -12.77
C ASP A 62 13.13 -17.47 -13.40
N ALA A 63 12.59 -18.64 -13.74
CA ALA A 63 11.20 -18.78 -14.21
C ALA A 63 10.16 -18.81 -13.05
N LYS A 64 10.59 -18.80 -11.77
CA LYS A 64 9.67 -18.76 -10.64
C LYS A 64 8.84 -17.48 -10.68
N ILE A 65 7.53 -17.67 -10.52
CA ILE A 65 6.53 -16.60 -10.38
C ILE A 65 6.00 -16.61 -8.95
N PHE A 66 5.88 -15.46 -8.38
CA PHE A 66 5.39 -15.22 -7.02
C PHE A 66 4.03 -14.51 -7.05
N PHE A 67 3.20 -14.77 -6.06
CA PHE A 67 1.94 -14.07 -5.80
C PHE A 67 1.07 -13.91 -7.05
N GLY A 68 1.00 -14.97 -7.86
CA GLY A 68 0.13 -15.03 -9.03
C GLY A 68 0.59 -14.24 -10.27
N GLY A 69 1.77 -13.61 -10.25
CA GLY A 69 2.19 -12.85 -11.44
C GLY A 69 3.54 -12.15 -11.39
N MET A 70 4.22 -12.13 -10.24
CA MET A 70 5.46 -11.36 -10.07
C MET A 70 6.69 -12.20 -10.38
N SER A 71 7.59 -11.69 -11.22
CA SER A 71 8.84 -12.39 -11.55
C SER A 71 9.81 -12.38 -10.36
N LYS A 72 10.70 -13.39 -10.33
CA LYS A 72 11.81 -13.45 -9.36
C LYS A 72 12.66 -12.18 -9.36
N ALA A 73 12.99 -11.65 -10.53
CA ALA A 73 13.81 -10.44 -10.65
C ALA A 73 13.12 -9.22 -10.02
N TYR A 74 11.81 -9.06 -10.24
CA TYR A 74 11.02 -7.98 -9.63
C TYR A 74 10.96 -8.13 -8.11
N MET A 75 10.71 -9.32 -7.59
CA MET A 75 10.68 -9.56 -6.15
C MET A 75 12.04 -9.32 -5.48
N LYS A 76 13.15 -9.70 -6.13
CA LYS A 76 14.50 -9.38 -5.62
C LYS A 76 14.76 -7.89 -5.53
N ASP A 77 14.33 -7.12 -6.53
CA ASP A 77 14.46 -5.67 -6.52
C ASP A 77 13.67 -5.07 -5.35
N LEU A 78 12.41 -5.47 -5.19
CA LEU A 78 11.57 -4.99 -4.08
C LEU A 78 12.12 -5.35 -2.70
N LEU A 79 12.66 -6.56 -2.50
CA LEU A 79 13.26 -6.98 -1.23
C LEU A 79 14.51 -6.16 -0.86
N SER A 80 15.17 -5.55 -1.85
CA SER A 80 16.30 -4.66 -1.62
C SER A 80 15.92 -3.24 -1.25
N TYR A 81 14.62 -2.90 -1.32
CA TYR A 81 14.10 -1.55 -1.17
C TYR A 81 13.41 -1.36 0.18
N ASP A 82 13.96 -0.49 1.02
CA ASP A 82 13.32 0.00 2.23
C ASP A 82 12.74 1.40 1.98
N ALA A 83 11.41 1.48 1.84
CA ALA A 83 10.72 2.72 1.53
C ALA A 83 10.92 3.79 2.61
N VAL A 84 10.91 3.39 3.89
CA VAL A 84 11.08 4.30 5.02
C VAL A 84 12.50 4.84 5.06
N GLN A 85 13.50 3.99 4.84
CA GLN A 85 14.90 4.41 4.78
C GLN A 85 15.14 5.38 3.61
N GLN A 86 14.60 5.09 2.43
CA GLN A 86 14.72 5.97 1.26
C GLN A 86 14.05 7.33 1.49
N ALA A 87 12.91 7.35 2.18
CA ALA A 87 12.19 8.57 2.48
C ALA A 87 12.90 9.49 3.49
N ALA A 88 13.84 8.98 4.29
CA ALA A 88 14.60 9.76 5.28
C ALA A 88 15.41 10.91 4.64
N ASP A 89 15.79 10.76 3.38
CA ASP A 89 16.54 11.78 2.65
C ASP A 89 15.68 12.84 1.96
N ILE A 90 14.34 12.73 2.03
CA ILE A 90 13.43 13.70 1.42
C ILE A 90 13.46 15.02 2.21
N LYS A 91 13.89 16.09 1.54
CA LYS A 91 13.98 17.45 2.13
C LYS A 91 12.88 18.39 1.65
N VAL A 92 12.22 18.04 0.55
CA VAL A 92 11.08 18.81 0.01
C VAL A 92 9.80 18.48 0.78
N PRO A 93 8.74 19.31 0.70
CA PRO A 93 7.47 19.03 1.34
C PRO A 93 6.87 17.67 0.94
N VAL A 94 6.26 16.98 1.90
CA VAL A 94 5.56 15.71 1.69
C VAL A 94 4.14 15.79 2.25
N LEU A 95 3.15 15.42 1.45
CA LEU A 95 1.78 15.13 1.89
C LEU A 95 1.58 13.62 1.89
N CYS A 96 1.40 13.01 3.07
CA CYS A 96 1.09 11.60 3.22
C CYS A 96 -0.42 11.44 3.52
N ALA A 97 -1.15 10.88 2.56
CA ALA A 97 -2.60 10.79 2.52
C ALA A 97 -3.07 9.33 2.61
N GLN A 98 -4.00 9.02 3.53
CA GLN A 98 -4.50 7.68 3.77
C GLN A 98 -6.02 7.62 3.85
N GLY A 99 -6.64 6.74 3.07
CA GLY A 99 -8.05 6.36 3.23
C GLY A 99 -8.22 5.35 4.36
N LEU A 100 -9.17 5.60 5.30
CA LEU A 100 -9.37 4.68 6.43
C LEU A 100 -10.22 3.46 6.08
N ARG A 101 -10.77 3.38 4.86
CA ARG A 101 -11.42 2.20 4.30
C ARG A 101 -10.52 1.44 3.32
N ASP A 102 -9.24 1.75 3.33
CA ASP A 102 -8.25 1.04 2.51
C ASP A 102 -7.88 -0.31 3.14
N TYR A 103 -8.29 -1.41 2.49
CA TYR A 103 -7.91 -2.76 2.90
C TYR A 103 -6.63 -3.26 2.23
N GLN A 104 -6.11 -2.52 1.25
CA GLN A 104 -4.91 -2.91 0.51
C GLN A 104 -3.64 -2.38 1.19
N VAL A 105 -3.66 -1.12 1.59
CA VAL A 105 -2.63 -0.47 2.41
C VAL A 105 -3.35 0.16 3.59
N THR A 106 -3.18 -0.40 4.76
CA THR A 106 -4.00 -0.06 5.93
C THR A 106 -3.42 1.12 6.73
N GLU A 107 -4.15 1.55 7.76
CA GLU A 107 -3.65 2.55 8.72
C GLU A 107 -2.33 2.14 9.38
N GLU A 108 -2.01 0.85 9.40
CA GLU A 108 -0.74 0.35 9.95
C GLU A 108 0.45 0.91 9.18
N ASP A 109 0.36 0.99 7.85
CA ASP A 109 1.38 1.61 7.02
C ASP A 109 1.51 3.10 7.31
N GLN A 110 0.38 3.81 7.46
CA GLN A 110 0.44 5.23 7.84
C GLN A 110 1.01 5.43 9.25
N ALA A 111 0.74 4.53 10.18
CA ALA A 111 1.33 4.58 11.52
C ALA A 111 2.87 4.42 11.47
N ILE A 112 3.39 3.57 10.58
CA ILE A 112 4.83 3.44 10.35
C ILE A 112 5.41 4.75 9.79
N TRP A 113 4.77 5.35 8.78
CA TRP A 113 5.18 6.64 8.24
C TRP A 113 5.17 7.73 9.32
N ARG A 114 4.10 7.85 10.13
CA ARG A 114 4.01 8.82 11.24
C ARG A 114 5.12 8.60 12.26
N LYS A 115 5.32 7.36 12.70
CA LYS A 115 6.36 7.03 13.68
C LYS A 115 7.74 7.55 13.27
N ASN A 116 8.06 7.53 11.98
CA ASN A 116 9.37 7.94 11.46
C ASN A 116 9.45 9.43 11.11
N PHE A 117 8.34 10.06 10.69
CA PHE A 117 8.40 11.39 10.06
C PHE A 117 7.45 12.43 10.64
N GLU A 118 6.59 12.12 11.63
CA GLU A 118 5.61 13.07 12.17
C GLU A 118 6.26 14.33 12.80
N THR A 119 7.48 14.21 13.30
CA THR A 119 8.25 15.34 13.86
C THR A 119 8.97 16.18 12.80
N HIS A 120 9.00 15.72 11.55
CA HIS A 120 9.65 16.43 10.45
C HIS A 120 8.74 17.54 9.92
N LYS A 121 9.21 18.78 9.93
CA LYS A 121 8.42 19.98 9.56
C LYS A 121 7.94 19.99 8.09
N ASN A 122 8.61 19.26 7.23
CA ASN A 122 8.26 19.13 5.81
C ASN A 122 7.23 18.02 5.52
N TRP A 123 6.79 17.26 6.53
CA TRP A 123 5.79 16.21 6.37
C TRP A 123 4.42 16.65 6.91
N LYS A 124 3.37 16.44 6.11
CA LYS A 124 1.97 16.59 6.50
C LYS A 124 1.27 15.23 6.35
N PHE A 125 0.54 14.81 7.38
CA PHE A 125 -0.24 13.58 7.39
C PHE A 125 -1.73 13.91 7.43
N THR A 126 -2.50 13.30 6.53
CA THR A 126 -3.96 13.46 6.48
C THR A 126 -4.64 12.11 6.30
N THR A 127 -5.78 11.91 6.95
CA THR A 127 -6.64 10.73 6.80
C THR A 127 -8.01 11.12 6.31
N TYR A 128 -8.65 10.23 5.55
CA TYR A 128 -9.98 10.41 4.97
C TYR A 128 -10.86 9.22 5.39
N PRO A 129 -11.79 9.43 6.35
CA PRO A 129 -12.50 8.33 7.03
C PRO A 129 -13.28 7.40 6.12
N ASN A 130 -13.83 7.93 5.01
CA ASN A 130 -14.66 7.16 4.10
C ASN A 130 -13.94 6.73 2.82
N ALA A 131 -12.69 7.14 2.62
CA ALA A 131 -11.97 6.87 1.39
C ALA A 131 -11.34 5.46 1.37
N THR A 132 -11.43 4.82 0.21
CA THR A 132 -10.76 3.56 -0.13
C THR A 132 -9.32 3.80 -0.60
N HIS A 133 -8.63 2.75 -1.05
CA HIS A 133 -7.30 2.83 -1.69
C HIS A 133 -7.23 3.83 -2.85
N LEU A 134 -8.29 3.96 -3.63
CA LEU A 134 -8.37 4.91 -4.75
C LEU A 134 -8.80 6.32 -4.33
N MET A 135 -8.84 6.61 -3.04
CA MET A 135 -9.36 7.88 -2.49
C MET A 135 -10.78 8.21 -2.96
N ILE A 136 -11.59 7.21 -3.20
CA ILE A 136 -13.02 7.32 -3.49
C ILE A 136 -13.78 6.97 -2.21
N ASP A 137 -14.75 7.80 -1.84
CA ASP A 137 -15.58 7.52 -0.68
C ASP A 137 -16.51 6.32 -0.93
N GLY A 138 -16.64 5.47 0.08
CA GLY A 138 -17.50 4.31 0.08
C GLY A 138 -18.17 4.11 1.43
N GLU A 139 -19.02 3.08 1.52
CA GLU A 139 -19.79 2.73 2.72
C GLU A 139 -19.66 1.24 3.04
N GLY A 140 -19.89 0.88 4.30
CA GLY A 140 -19.86 -0.52 4.75
C GLY A 140 -18.47 -1.14 4.74
N THR A 141 -18.39 -2.47 4.64
CA THR A 141 -17.14 -3.22 4.60
C THR A 141 -16.44 -3.02 3.25
N PRO A 142 -15.18 -2.59 3.21
CA PRO A 142 -14.45 -2.40 1.96
C PRO A 142 -14.30 -3.71 1.18
N THR A 143 -14.53 -3.66 -0.13
CA THR A 143 -14.38 -4.81 -1.02
C THR A 143 -13.83 -4.39 -2.38
N ASN A 144 -13.32 -5.35 -3.17
CA ASN A 144 -12.89 -5.09 -4.54
C ASN A 144 -14.06 -4.77 -5.49
N GLU A 145 -15.31 -5.10 -5.11
CA GLU A 145 -16.51 -4.77 -5.90
C GLU A 145 -16.77 -3.26 -5.96
N GLU A 146 -16.34 -2.51 -4.92
CA GLU A 146 -16.48 -1.05 -4.91
C GLU A 146 -15.78 -0.39 -6.10
N TYR A 147 -14.69 -0.96 -6.59
CA TYR A 147 -13.92 -0.42 -7.74
C TYR A 147 -14.65 -0.57 -9.08
N LYS A 148 -15.69 -1.38 -9.15
CA LYS A 148 -16.58 -1.51 -10.33
C LYS A 148 -17.66 -0.43 -10.36
N THR A 149 -17.87 0.27 -9.25
CA THR A 149 -18.88 1.31 -9.13
C THR A 149 -18.29 2.67 -9.49
N LYS A 150 -19.00 3.43 -10.33
CA LYS A 150 -18.60 4.79 -10.68
C LYS A 150 -18.66 5.67 -9.42
N GLY A 151 -17.55 6.31 -9.11
CA GLY A 151 -17.41 7.22 -7.96
C GLY A 151 -16.62 8.47 -8.33
N HIS A 152 -16.44 9.33 -7.33
CA HIS A 152 -15.59 10.51 -7.43
C HIS A 152 -14.55 10.47 -6.33
N VAL A 153 -13.37 10.99 -6.64
CA VAL A 153 -12.30 11.17 -5.65
C VAL A 153 -12.81 12.06 -4.52
N ASN A 154 -12.47 11.71 -3.29
CA ASN A 154 -12.85 12.44 -2.09
C ASN A 154 -12.52 13.92 -2.20
N GLN A 155 -13.51 14.77 -1.95
CA GLN A 155 -13.39 16.22 -2.16
C GLN A 155 -12.33 16.85 -1.25
N ALA A 156 -12.25 16.44 0.02
CA ALA A 156 -11.26 16.95 0.95
C ALA A 156 -9.83 16.58 0.52
N PHE A 157 -9.63 15.40 -0.05
CA PHE A 157 -8.34 15.00 -0.62
C PHE A 157 -7.95 15.90 -1.79
N ILE A 158 -8.87 16.21 -2.71
CA ILE A 158 -8.62 17.14 -3.81
C ILE A 158 -8.22 18.53 -3.30
N GLU A 159 -8.91 19.03 -2.28
CA GLU A 159 -8.64 20.33 -1.64
C GLU A 159 -7.28 20.34 -0.93
N ASP A 160 -6.92 19.26 -0.24
CA ASP A 160 -5.61 19.13 0.39
C ASP A 160 -4.47 19.11 -0.63
N ILE A 161 -4.62 18.41 -1.76
CA ILE A 161 -3.66 18.43 -2.87
C ILE A 161 -3.54 19.86 -3.44
N ALA A 162 -4.66 20.49 -3.75
CA ALA A 162 -4.67 21.85 -4.32
C ALA A 162 -4.00 22.85 -3.38
N SER A 163 -4.21 22.71 -2.07
CA SER A 163 -3.59 23.57 -1.05
C SER A 163 -2.09 23.28 -0.89
N PHE A 164 -1.70 22.01 -1.04
CA PHE A 164 -0.30 21.59 -0.95
C PHE A 164 0.54 22.12 -2.12
N ILE A 165 0.00 22.06 -3.34
CA ILE A 165 0.70 22.51 -4.57
C ILE A 165 0.85 24.04 -4.63
N LYS A 166 -0.07 24.79 -4.02
CA LYS A 166 -0.06 26.27 -4.06
C LYS A 166 0.88 26.94 -3.05
N LYS A 167 1.53 26.16 -2.19
CA LYS A 167 2.49 26.65 -1.20
C LYS A 167 3.88 26.79 -1.81
#